data_fd5305d75cba7968d9f39019fc233e51
#
_entry.id   fd5305d75cba7968d9f39019fc233e51
#
_cell.length_a   1.000
_cell.length_b   1.000
_cell.length_c   1.000
_cell.angle_alpha   90.00
_cell.angle_beta   90.00
_cell.angle_gamma   90.00
#
_symmetry.space_group_name_H-M   'P 1'
#
loop_
_entity.id
_entity.type
_entity.pdbx_description
1 polymer ?
#
loop_
_entity_poly.entity_id
_entity_poly.type
_entity_poly.pdbx_seq_one_letter_code
_entity_poly.pdbx_strand_id
1 'polypeptide(L)'
;MHSAKNAKNDEFYTQYDDIAKELNHYKEQLKGKNILCPCDFDFYLLSEDEKKIIQNGKLLEQYNDGFNFSRFLRAKEEIWNLNLTFSAYNPETNEGIPFQESIKEFAKKHPDGIIITNPPFSLFREFIETIMEYNLKFLIIGNQNAITYKEVFKHIKENKLWKGYGANISMIFASPYEINDENNAKFVLSKGKNPKHYIKVKGITWFTNLDVEPRHQRIMLTEKYNEIKYPKYDNYDAINVNKVKEIPYDYEGYIGVPITFLDKYNPIQFEIIGKMSTTKPDDIELGYPFLNNKRIYARIIIKNKLVRKDN
;
A
#
# COMPACT_ATOMS: atom_id res chain seq x y z
N MET A 1 13.74 11.34 18.46
CA MET A 1 14.88 11.83 17.66
C MET A 1 15.66 10.73 16.93
N HIS A 2 15.02 9.60 16.54
CA HIS A 2 15.68 8.55 15.74
C HIS A 2 15.21 8.47 14.28
N SER A 3 14.20 9.26 13.87
CA SER A 3 13.62 9.22 12.53
C SER A 3 14.42 9.97 11.45
N ALA A 4 15.19 10.97 11.83
CA ALA A 4 15.94 11.80 10.87
C ALA A 4 17.22 11.16 10.30
N LYS A 5 17.75 10.11 10.95
CA LYS A 5 18.95 9.40 10.47
C LYS A 5 18.67 8.33 9.40
N ASN A 6 17.41 7.88 9.28
CA ASN A 6 17.01 6.84 8.33
C ASN A 6 16.52 7.41 6.99
N ALA A 7 16.31 8.71 6.86
CA ALA A 7 15.81 9.34 5.63
C ALA A 7 16.77 9.16 4.42
N LYS A 8 18.06 8.97 4.66
CA LYS A 8 19.05 8.75 3.58
C LYS A 8 18.92 7.39 2.85
N ASN A 9 18.18 6.41 3.41
CA ASN A 9 18.06 5.06 2.84
C ASN A 9 16.61 4.69 2.49
N ASP A 10 15.74 5.65 2.26
CA ASP A 10 14.30 5.43 2.06
C ASP A 10 13.88 5.54 0.58
N GLU A 11 14.83 5.71 -0.32
CA GLU A 11 14.64 5.67 -1.77
C GLU A 11 14.71 4.23 -2.28
N PHE A 12 13.55 3.71 -2.64
CA PHE A 12 13.40 2.36 -3.20
C PHE A 12 12.71 2.43 -4.56
N TYR A 13 13.39 1.99 -5.59
CA TYR A 13 12.87 2.00 -6.95
C TYR A 13 12.14 0.69 -7.27
N THR A 14 10.87 0.81 -7.64
CA THR A 14 10.00 -0.32 -7.95
C THR A 14 10.39 -0.95 -9.28
N GLN A 15 10.37 -2.28 -9.37
CA GLN A 15 10.64 -2.98 -10.61
C GLN A 15 9.51 -2.81 -11.62
N TYR A 16 9.86 -2.71 -12.90
CA TYR A 16 8.93 -2.50 -14.00
C TYR A 16 7.80 -3.54 -14.04
N ASP A 17 8.15 -4.82 -13.84
CA ASP A 17 7.18 -5.92 -13.88
C ASP A 17 6.16 -5.85 -12.74
N ASP A 18 6.56 -5.39 -11.56
CA ASP A 18 5.65 -5.20 -10.41
C ASP A 18 4.66 -4.07 -10.69
N ILE A 19 5.11 -2.97 -11.31
CA ILE A 19 4.27 -1.87 -11.77
C ILE A 19 3.30 -2.36 -12.84
N ALA A 20 3.81 -3.03 -13.87
CA ALA A 20 3.02 -3.54 -14.98
C ALA A 20 1.95 -4.52 -14.51
N LYS A 21 2.31 -5.42 -13.60
CA LYS A 21 1.39 -6.42 -13.03
C LYS A 21 0.21 -5.76 -12.33
N GLU A 22 0.44 -4.72 -11.55
CA GLU A 22 -0.63 -4.04 -10.80
C GLU A 22 -1.45 -3.12 -11.72
N LEU A 23 -0.79 -2.20 -12.44
CA LEU A 23 -1.48 -1.15 -13.18
C LEU A 23 -2.37 -1.69 -14.32
N ASN A 24 -2.02 -2.83 -14.92
CA ASN A 24 -2.84 -3.44 -15.96
C ASN A 24 -4.25 -3.84 -15.48
N HIS A 25 -4.45 -4.07 -14.19
CA HIS A 25 -5.78 -4.33 -13.63
C HIS A 25 -6.69 -3.10 -13.67
N TYR A 26 -6.11 -1.90 -13.69
CA TYR A 26 -6.86 -0.64 -13.66
C TYR A 26 -7.00 0.04 -15.03
N LYS A 27 -6.62 -0.63 -16.11
CA LYS A 27 -6.61 -0.06 -17.47
C LYS A 27 -7.86 0.75 -17.79
N GLU A 28 -9.05 0.19 -17.56
CA GLU A 28 -10.32 0.85 -17.91
C GLU A 28 -10.63 2.06 -17.00
N GLN A 29 -10.12 2.06 -15.77
CA GLN A 29 -10.28 3.18 -14.84
C GLN A 29 -9.25 4.29 -15.09
N LEU A 30 -8.11 3.97 -15.68
CA LEU A 30 -7.05 4.92 -16.02
C LEU A 30 -7.25 5.59 -17.37
N LYS A 31 -7.98 4.92 -18.29
CA LYS A 31 -8.18 5.40 -19.64
C LYS A 31 -8.77 6.81 -19.70
N GLY A 32 -8.10 7.70 -20.44
CA GLY A 32 -8.49 9.10 -20.61
C GLY A 32 -8.26 9.98 -19.40
N LYS A 33 -7.48 9.51 -18.40
CA LYS A 33 -7.28 10.25 -17.14
C LYS A 33 -6.01 11.09 -17.14
N ASN A 34 -6.05 12.14 -16.32
CA ASN A 34 -4.88 12.91 -15.92
C ASN A 34 -4.20 12.18 -14.77
N ILE A 35 -2.92 11.86 -14.95
CA ILE A 35 -2.11 11.10 -13.98
C ILE A 35 -0.97 12.00 -13.48
N LEU A 36 -0.78 12.06 -12.17
CA LEU A 36 0.39 12.65 -11.54
C LEU A 36 1.23 11.57 -10.84
N CYS A 37 2.53 11.59 -11.13
CA CYS A 37 3.55 10.83 -10.40
C CYS A 37 4.43 11.84 -9.62
N PRO A 38 4.09 12.17 -8.35
CA PRO A 38 4.73 13.27 -7.64
C PRO A 38 6.06 12.92 -6.97
N CYS A 39 6.55 11.69 -7.14
CA CYS A 39 7.84 11.21 -6.64
C CYS A 39 8.69 10.57 -7.74
N ASP A 40 8.41 10.88 -9.00
CA ASP A 40 9.05 10.23 -10.14
C ASP A 40 9.51 11.28 -11.17
N PHE A 41 10.68 11.05 -11.78
CA PHE A 41 11.15 11.82 -12.92
C PHE A 41 10.61 11.24 -14.22
N ASP A 42 10.45 12.10 -15.22
CA ASP A 42 10.08 11.67 -16.57
C ASP A 42 11.33 11.23 -17.35
N PHE A 43 11.40 9.94 -17.66
CA PHE A 43 12.51 9.39 -18.47
C PHE A 43 12.67 10.10 -19.82
N TYR A 44 11.58 10.55 -20.43
CA TYR A 44 11.62 11.18 -21.77
C TYR A 44 12.06 12.64 -21.75
N LEU A 45 12.09 13.26 -20.58
CA LEU A 45 12.63 14.62 -20.41
C LEU A 45 14.16 14.63 -20.18
N LEU A 46 14.78 13.47 -20.02
CA LEU A 46 16.23 13.37 -19.95
C LEU A 46 16.86 13.77 -21.30
N SER A 47 18.00 14.43 -21.23
CA SER A 47 18.81 14.72 -22.41
C SER A 47 19.29 13.42 -23.09
N GLU A 48 19.60 13.48 -24.37
CA GLU A 48 20.12 12.31 -25.10
C GLU A 48 21.42 11.77 -24.50
N ASP A 49 22.25 12.63 -23.91
CA ASP A 49 23.50 12.21 -23.28
C ASP A 49 23.21 11.49 -21.94
N GLU A 50 22.25 11.96 -21.13
CA GLU A 50 21.79 11.27 -19.93
C GLU A 50 21.18 9.91 -20.28
N LYS A 51 20.32 9.84 -21.30
CA LYS A 51 19.77 8.56 -21.80
C LYS A 51 20.87 7.60 -22.27
N LYS A 52 21.88 8.08 -22.99
CA LYS A 52 23.03 7.26 -23.40
C LYS A 52 23.83 6.74 -22.22
N ILE A 53 24.03 7.55 -21.18
CA ILE A 53 24.73 7.16 -19.97
C ILE A 53 23.96 6.03 -19.27
N ILE A 54 22.63 6.15 -19.17
CA ILE A 54 21.74 5.13 -18.59
C ILE A 54 21.76 3.85 -19.44
N GLN A 55 21.64 3.97 -20.78
CA GLN A 55 21.60 2.84 -21.69
C GLN A 55 22.92 2.09 -21.80
N ASN A 56 24.06 2.81 -21.73
CA ASN A 56 25.38 2.22 -21.85
C ASN A 56 25.91 1.58 -20.55
N GLY A 57 25.07 1.48 -19.51
CA GLY A 57 25.42 0.81 -18.27
C GLY A 57 26.48 1.50 -17.42
N LYS A 58 26.82 2.76 -17.72
CA LYS A 58 27.72 3.58 -16.88
C LYS A 58 27.02 4.05 -15.61
N LEU A 59 25.70 4.28 -15.66
CA LEU A 59 24.85 4.31 -14.50
C LEU A 59 24.45 2.87 -14.17
N LEU A 60 24.54 2.53 -12.91
CA LEU A 60 24.18 1.21 -12.41
C LEU A 60 22.72 0.89 -12.79
N GLU A 61 22.42 -0.39 -13.03
CA GLU A 61 21.06 -0.86 -13.42
C GLU A 61 19.97 -0.28 -12.52
N GLN A 62 20.25 -0.11 -11.23
CA GLN A 62 19.29 0.43 -10.25
C GLN A 62 18.84 1.87 -10.56
N TYR A 63 19.67 2.72 -11.16
CA TYR A 63 19.23 4.08 -11.54
C TYR A 63 18.23 4.07 -12.69
N ASN A 64 18.35 3.10 -13.61
CA ASN A 64 17.35 2.90 -14.65
C ASN A 64 16.00 2.48 -14.06
N ASP A 65 15.99 1.75 -12.93
CA ASP A 65 14.78 1.37 -12.22
C ASP A 65 14.07 2.58 -11.58
N GLY A 66 14.75 3.67 -11.30
CA GLY A 66 14.15 4.93 -10.83
C GLY A 66 13.16 5.58 -11.81
N PHE A 67 13.16 5.16 -13.08
CA PHE A 67 12.27 5.65 -14.12
C PHE A 67 11.16 4.65 -14.49
N ASN A 68 10.99 3.56 -13.78
CA ASN A 68 10.08 2.50 -14.18
C ASN A 68 8.61 2.95 -14.21
N PHE A 69 8.16 3.86 -13.33
CA PHE A 69 6.81 4.42 -13.41
C PHE A 69 6.63 5.24 -14.68
N SER A 70 7.53 6.18 -14.97
CA SER A 70 7.43 6.98 -16.19
C SER A 70 7.56 6.12 -17.44
N ARG A 71 8.48 5.18 -17.49
CA ARG A 71 8.65 4.24 -18.61
C ARG A 71 7.38 3.43 -18.89
N PHE A 72 6.76 2.88 -17.84
CA PHE A 72 5.53 2.11 -18.00
C PHE A 72 4.36 3.00 -18.47
N LEU A 73 4.13 4.12 -17.80
CA LEU A 73 3.01 5.01 -18.12
C LEU A 73 3.16 5.64 -19.50
N ARG A 74 4.37 6.07 -19.89
CA ARG A 74 4.65 6.58 -21.25
C ARG A 74 4.39 5.50 -22.31
N ALA A 75 4.78 4.25 -22.07
CA ALA A 75 4.48 3.15 -22.98
C ALA A 75 2.97 2.86 -23.12
N LYS A 76 2.14 3.35 -22.20
CA LYS A 76 0.68 3.21 -22.22
C LYS A 76 -0.04 4.51 -22.59
N GLU A 77 0.65 5.63 -22.71
CA GLU A 77 0.08 6.96 -22.87
C GLU A 77 -0.90 7.05 -24.05
N GLU A 78 -0.49 6.67 -25.23
CA GLU A 78 -1.36 6.67 -26.42
C GLU A 78 -2.46 5.61 -26.33
N ILE A 79 -2.10 4.38 -25.92
CA ILE A 79 -3.04 3.23 -25.91
C ILE A 79 -4.17 3.43 -24.89
N TRP A 80 -3.85 4.06 -23.77
CA TRP A 80 -4.82 4.35 -22.69
C TRP A 80 -5.33 5.80 -22.73
N ASN A 81 -4.84 6.61 -23.67
CA ASN A 81 -5.16 8.04 -23.78
C ASN A 81 -4.91 8.80 -22.47
N LEU A 82 -3.72 8.68 -21.91
CA LEU A 82 -3.35 9.30 -20.64
C LEU A 82 -2.79 10.71 -20.86
N ASN A 83 -3.02 11.60 -19.87
CA ASN A 83 -2.29 12.87 -19.75
C ASN A 83 -1.37 12.77 -18.54
N LEU A 84 -0.06 12.71 -18.77
CA LEU A 84 0.94 12.40 -17.75
C LEU A 84 1.64 13.66 -17.24
N THR A 85 1.79 13.76 -15.93
CA THR A 85 2.58 14.76 -15.23
C THR A 85 3.51 14.04 -14.24
N PHE A 86 4.77 14.41 -14.26
CA PHE A 86 5.79 13.90 -13.34
C PHE A 86 6.40 15.04 -12.55
N SER A 87 6.69 14.81 -11.29
CA SER A 87 7.46 15.72 -10.45
C SER A 87 8.25 14.93 -9.41
N ALA A 88 9.37 15.47 -9.03
CA ALA A 88 10.21 14.93 -7.98
C ALA A 88 10.85 16.05 -7.19
N TYR A 89 11.31 15.74 -5.99
CA TYR A 89 11.98 16.68 -5.12
C TYR A 89 13.20 16.03 -4.47
N ASN A 90 14.32 16.72 -4.53
CA ASN A 90 15.54 16.32 -3.82
C ASN A 90 15.70 17.17 -2.57
N PRO A 91 15.53 16.62 -1.36
CA PRO A 91 15.65 17.37 -0.11
C PRO A 91 17.09 17.78 0.22
N GLU A 92 18.11 17.14 -0.37
CA GLU A 92 19.50 17.49 -0.12
C GLU A 92 19.93 18.76 -0.90
N THR A 93 19.45 18.92 -2.14
CA THR A 93 19.75 20.08 -3.00
C THR A 93 18.66 21.13 -2.98
N ASN A 94 17.48 20.83 -2.40
CA ASN A 94 16.27 21.64 -2.45
C ASN A 94 15.80 21.94 -3.89
N GLU A 95 16.04 21.01 -4.80
CA GLU A 95 15.62 21.09 -6.20
C GLU A 95 14.35 20.30 -6.45
N GLY A 96 13.53 20.79 -7.39
CA GLY A 96 12.26 20.16 -7.74
C GLY A 96 11.06 20.70 -6.95
N ILE A 97 9.95 19.95 -6.95
CA ILE A 97 8.69 20.37 -6.33
C ILE A 97 8.31 19.33 -5.28
N PRO A 98 8.16 19.74 -4.00
CA PRO A 98 7.66 18.84 -2.96
C PRO A 98 6.30 18.25 -3.34
N PHE A 99 6.05 16.99 -2.98
CA PHE A 99 4.82 16.29 -3.38
C PHE A 99 3.55 17.01 -2.90
N GLN A 100 3.57 17.66 -1.74
CA GLN A 100 2.43 18.41 -1.21
C GLN A 100 2.00 19.53 -2.16
N GLU A 101 2.98 20.29 -2.67
CA GLU A 101 2.73 21.38 -3.61
C GLU A 101 2.32 20.84 -4.98
N SER A 102 3.01 19.81 -5.46
CA SER A 102 2.69 19.12 -6.71
C SER A 102 1.25 18.57 -6.72
N ILE A 103 0.85 17.86 -5.66
CA ILE A 103 -0.51 17.31 -5.51
C ILE A 103 -1.55 18.45 -5.44
N LYS A 104 -1.28 19.49 -4.67
CA LYS A 104 -2.15 20.66 -4.55
C LYS A 104 -2.41 21.35 -5.89
N GLU A 105 -1.35 21.63 -6.65
CA GLU A 105 -1.50 22.28 -7.96
C GLU A 105 -2.15 21.36 -8.99
N PHE A 106 -1.87 20.08 -8.94
CA PHE A 106 -2.51 19.08 -9.80
C PHE A 106 -4.02 18.97 -9.49
N ALA A 107 -4.41 18.91 -8.23
CA ALA A 107 -5.81 18.81 -7.81
C ALA A 107 -6.66 20.02 -8.26
N LYS A 108 -6.10 21.22 -8.23
CA LYS A 108 -6.78 22.42 -8.72
C LYS A 108 -7.11 22.34 -10.22
N LYS A 109 -6.21 21.76 -11.01
CA LYS A 109 -6.34 21.64 -12.47
C LYS A 109 -7.14 20.39 -12.88
N HIS A 110 -7.03 19.34 -12.11
CA HIS A 110 -7.52 17.99 -12.43
C HIS A 110 -8.20 17.38 -11.20
N PRO A 111 -9.39 17.83 -10.78
CA PRO A 111 -10.06 17.34 -9.58
C PRO A 111 -10.48 15.86 -9.68
N ASP A 112 -10.56 15.29 -10.88
CA ASP A 112 -10.79 13.86 -11.13
C ASP A 112 -9.50 13.10 -11.50
N GLY A 113 -8.34 13.72 -11.30
CA GLY A 113 -7.04 13.15 -11.58
C GLY A 113 -6.66 12.01 -10.64
N ILE A 114 -5.63 11.27 -11.02
CA ILE A 114 -5.17 10.08 -10.29
C ILE A 114 -3.70 10.22 -9.95
N ILE A 115 -3.36 9.94 -8.70
CA ILE A 115 -1.96 9.87 -8.23
C ILE A 115 -1.47 8.43 -8.36
N ILE A 116 -0.33 8.23 -9.04
CA ILE A 116 0.30 6.91 -9.18
C ILE A 116 1.79 7.06 -8.88
N THR A 117 2.29 6.45 -7.80
CA THR A 117 3.70 6.55 -7.42
C THR A 117 4.11 5.55 -6.34
N ASN A 118 5.40 5.47 -6.07
CA ASN A 118 5.97 4.88 -4.86
C ASN A 118 6.50 6.03 -3.97
N PRO A 119 5.72 6.50 -2.99
CA PRO A 119 6.17 7.56 -2.11
C PRO A 119 7.25 7.08 -1.13
N PRO A 120 8.11 7.97 -0.60
CA PRO A 120 9.01 7.62 0.48
C PRO A 120 8.25 7.02 1.67
N PHE A 121 8.65 5.83 2.16
CA PHE A 121 7.92 5.11 3.19
C PHE A 121 7.87 5.87 4.53
N SER A 122 8.90 6.65 4.84
CA SER A 122 8.93 7.51 6.04
C SER A 122 7.87 8.60 6.02
N LEU A 123 7.48 9.08 4.83
CA LEU A 123 6.50 10.15 4.62
C LEU A 123 5.11 9.61 4.25
N PHE A 124 4.90 8.30 4.29
CA PHE A 124 3.67 7.67 3.81
C PHE A 124 2.39 8.20 4.47
N ARG A 125 2.43 8.50 5.78
CA ARG A 125 1.28 9.08 6.51
C ARG A 125 0.90 10.45 5.95
N GLU A 126 1.88 11.34 5.87
CA GLU A 126 1.70 12.69 5.34
C GLU A 126 1.23 12.65 3.88
N PHE A 127 1.78 11.73 3.10
CA PHE A 127 1.40 11.54 1.70
C PHE A 127 -0.08 11.14 1.55
N ILE A 128 -0.56 10.19 2.35
CA ILE A 128 -1.99 9.79 2.36
C ILE A 128 -2.87 10.96 2.80
N GLU A 129 -2.51 11.68 3.87
CA GLU A 129 -3.30 12.82 4.34
C GLU A 129 -3.41 13.91 3.27
N THR A 130 -2.31 14.21 2.57
CA THR A 130 -2.30 15.16 1.45
C THR A 130 -3.25 14.74 0.32
N ILE A 131 -3.22 13.48 -0.11
CA ILE A 131 -4.12 13.00 -1.16
C ILE A 131 -5.59 13.08 -0.71
N MET A 132 -5.87 12.68 0.53
CA MET A 132 -7.23 12.66 1.07
C MET A 132 -7.81 14.06 1.27
N GLU A 133 -6.97 15.05 1.60
CA GLU A 133 -7.38 16.46 1.69
C GLU A 133 -7.96 16.97 0.37
N TYR A 134 -7.36 16.58 -0.76
CA TYR A 134 -7.83 16.97 -2.09
C TYR A 134 -8.82 16.02 -2.73
N ASN A 135 -9.21 14.94 -2.01
CA ASN A 135 -10.16 13.92 -2.48
C ASN A 135 -9.80 13.31 -3.86
N LEU A 136 -8.51 13.18 -4.14
CA LEU A 136 -8.02 12.60 -5.39
C LEU A 136 -8.12 11.07 -5.41
N LYS A 137 -8.19 10.51 -6.59
CA LYS A 137 -7.97 9.08 -6.78
C LYS A 137 -6.48 8.77 -6.71
N PHE A 138 -6.14 7.54 -6.30
CA PHE A 138 -4.74 7.14 -6.19
C PHE A 138 -4.53 5.63 -6.29
N LEU A 139 -3.30 5.27 -6.67
CA LEU A 139 -2.74 3.93 -6.63
C LEU A 139 -1.27 4.04 -6.25
N ILE A 140 -0.92 3.71 -5.01
CA ILE A 140 0.42 3.93 -4.45
C ILE A 140 0.95 2.70 -3.73
N ILE A 141 2.28 2.58 -3.69
CA ILE A 141 2.96 1.51 -2.98
C ILE A 141 3.21 1.92 -1.52
N GLY A 142 3.06 0.97 -0.60
CA GLY A 142 3.40 1.19 0.80
C GLY A 142 3.65 -0.11 1.55
N ASN A 143 4.16 0.02 2.77
CA ASN A 143 4.32 -1.12 3.65
C ASN A 143 2.98 -1.44 4.34
N GLN A 144 2.63 -2.72 4.43
CA GLN A 144 1.39 -3.19 5.08
C GLN A 144 1.24 -2.70 6.54
N ASN A 145 2.36 -2.44 7.23
CA ASN A 145 2.31 -1.88 8.58
C ASN A 145 1.65 -0.49 8.63
N ALA A 146 1.58 0.23 7.51
CA ALA A 146 0.87 1.51 7.44
C ALA A 146 -0.62 1.39 7.81
N ILE A 147 -1.24 0.21 7.65
CA ILE A 147 -2.60 -0.08 8.13
C ILE A 147 -2.74 0.18 9.64
N THR A 148 -1.65 0.02 10.41
CA THR A 148 -1.68 0.26 11.85
C THR A 148 -1.57 1.74 12.23
N TYR A 149 -1.26 2.63 11.29
CA TYR A 149 -1.26 4.07 11.54
C TYR A 149 -2.71 4.57 11.63
N LYS A 150 -2.98 5.43 12.62
CA LYS A 150 -4.33 5.95 12.88
C LYS A 150 -4.89 6.69 11.67
N GLU A 151 -4.08 7.53 11.07
CA GLU A 151 -4.41 8.36 9.91
C GLU A 151 -4.83 7.50 8.71
N VAL A 152 -4.09 6.42 8.44
CA VAL A 152 -4.38 5.48 7.35
C VAL A 152 -5.62 4.63 7.67
N PHE A 153 -5.70 4.08 8.90
CA PHE A 153 -6.79 3.21 9.29
C PHE A 153 -8.14 3.91 9.33
N LYS A 154 -8.17 5.20 9.67
CA LYS A 154 -9.38 6.02 9.60
C LYS A 154 -10.02 5.93 8.20
N HIS A 155 -9.24 6.11 7.16
CA HIS A 155 -9.74 6.04 5.78
C HIS A 155 -10.14 4.63 5.35
N ILE A 156 -9.48 3.59 5.88
CA ILE A 156 -9.90 2.19 5.69
C ILE A 156 -11.27 1.94 6.32
N LYS A 157 -11.48 2.36 7.57
CA LYS A 157 -12.74 2.25 8.29
C LYS A 157 -13.87 3.00 7.57
N GLU A 158 -13.59 4.19 7.07
CA GLU A 158 -14.53 5.02 6.31
C GLU A 158 -14.78 4.50 4.87
N ASN A 159 -14.15 3.39 4.49
CA ASN A 159 -14.25 2.83 3.14
C ASN A 159 -13.80 3.81 2.04
N LYS A 160 -12.75 4.60 2.30
CA LYS A 160 -12.14 5.56 1.38
C LYS A 160 -10.75 5.14 0.90
N LEU A 161 -10.18 4.09 1.50
CA LEU A 161 -8.86 3.55 1.19
C LEU A 161 -8.90 2.03 1.40
N TRP A 162 -8.30 1.30 0.47
CA TRP A 162 -8.16 -0.15 0.53
C TRP A 162 -6.91 -0.64 -0.18
N LYS A 163 -6.71 -1.95 -0.17
CA LYS A 163 -5.57 -2.58 -0.84
C LYS A 163 -5.88 -2.85 -2.31
N GLY A 164 -4.84 -2.72 -3.15
CA GLY A 164 -4.88 -3.13 -4.54
C GLY A 164 -4.82 -4.65 -4.72
N TYR A 165 -4.57 -5.09 -5.96
CA TYR A 165 -4.45 -6.51 -6.30
C TYR A 165 -3.19 -7.15 -5.73
N GLY A 166 -2.06 -6.46 -5.74
CA GLY A 166 -0.80 -6.90 -5.16
C GLY A 166 -0.74 -6.66 -3.64
N ALA A 167 -1.43 -7.50 -2.87
CA ALA A 167 -1.49 -7.39 -1.42
C ALA A 167 -0.50 -8.32 -0.72
N ASN A 168 0.19 -7.82 0.33
CA ASN A 168 1.08 -8.58 1.22
C ASN A 168 2.14 -9.40 0.49
N ILE A 169 2.78 -8.82 -0.51
CA ILE A 169 3.81 -9.47 -1.32
C ILE A 169 5.22 -9.11 -0.83
N SER A 170 6.19 -9.90 -1.25
CA SER A 170 7.61 -9.54 -1.13
C SER A 170 8.08 -9.02 -2.47
N MET A 171 8.45 -7.75 -2.51
CA MET A 171 8.97 -7.10 -3.71
C MET A 171 10.49 -6.93 -3.62
N ILE A 172 11.15 -6.91 -4.78
CA ILE A 172 12.54 -6.48 -4.89
C ILE A 172 12.52 -5.03 -5.34
N PHE A 173 13.26 -4.20 -4.61
CA PHE A 173 13.48 -2.81 -4.97
C PHE A 173 14.95 -2.60 -5.33
N ALA A 174 15.20 -1.72 -6.29
CA ALA A 174 16.52 -1.16 -6.47
C ALA A 174 16.72 -0.01 -5.47
N SER A 175 17.98 0.21 -5.07
CA SER A 175 18.38 1.32 -4.21
C SER A 175 19.56 2.05 -4.85
N PRO A 176 19.60 3.40 -4.81
CA PRO A 176 20.77 4.17 -5.24
C PRO A 176 21.95 3.99 -4.27
N TYR A 177 21.69 3.47 -3.08
CA TYR A 177 22.70 3.25 -2.03
C TYR A 177 23.16 1.80 -2.00
N GLU A 178 24.41 1.58 -1.58
CA GLU A 178 24.94 0.23 -1.39
C GLU A 178 24.25 -0.47 -0.20
N ILE A 179 23.79 -1.70 -0.43
CA ILE A 179 23.05 -2.51 0.53
C ILE A 179 23.96 -3.58 1.10
N ASN A 180 24.07 -3.62 2.42
CA ASN A 180 24.80 -4.65 3.16
C ASN A 180 23.79 -5.53 3.94
N ASP A 181 23.01 -6.37 3.23
CA ASP A 181 22.02 -7.29 3.83
C ASP A 181 22.26 -8.72 3.35
N GLU A 182 23.09 -9.46 4.08
CA GLU A 182 23.44 -10.85 3.78
C GLU A 182 22.20 -11.78 3.82
N ASN A 183 21.22 -11.48 4.65
CA ASN A 183 20.01 -12.30 4.79
C ASN A 183 19.14 -12.30 3.52
N ASN A 184 19.18 -11.21 2.76
CA ASN A 184 18.44 -11.07 1.51
C ASN A 184 19.26 -11.45 0.26
N ALA A 185 20.58 -11.54 0.38
CA ALA A 185 21.49 -11.73 -0.75
C ALA A 185 21.13 -12.96 -1.59
N LYS A 186 20.91 -14.12 -0.96
CA LYS A 186 20.56 -15.37 -1.67
C LYS A 186 19.26 -15.23 -2.48
N PHE A 187 18.26 -14.57 -1.93
CA PHE A 187 16.98 -14.37 -2.62
C PHE A 187 17.13 -13.41 -3.80
N VAL A 188 17.84 -12.31 -3.62
CA VAL A 188 18.10 -11.31 -4.67
C VAL A 188 18.88 -11.94 -5.83
N LEU A 189 19.94 -12.70 -5.51
CA LEU A 189 20.73 -13.47 -6.51
C LEU A 189 19.88 -14.48 -7.26
N SER A 190 18.93 -15.18 -6.60
CA SER A 190 18.03 -16.12 -7.26
C SER A 190 17.11 -15.48 -8.30
N LYS A 191 16.96 -14.15 -8.25
CA LYS A 191 16.22 -13.32 -9.21
C LYS A 191 17.11 -12.64 -10.25
N GLY A 192 18.41 -13.01 -10.31
CA GLY A 192 19.35 -12.44 -11.27
C GLY A 192 19.76 -11.00 -10.97
N LYS A 193 19.54 -10.50 -9.75
CA LYS A 193 19.85 -9.13 -9.35
C LYS A 193 21.08 -9.07 -8.43
N ASN A 194 21.79 -7.94 -8.47
CA ASN A 194 22.96 -7.71 -7.61
C ASN A 194 22.54 -7.33 -6.19
N PRO A 195 22.83 -8.13 -5.15
CA PRO A 195 22.41 -7.87 -3.79
C PRO A 195 23.03 -6.61 -3.14
N LYS A 196 24.05 -6.01 -3.75
CA LYS A 196 24.58 -4.72 -3.30
C LYS A 196 23.68 -3.54 -3.63
N HIS A 197 22.79 -3.68 -4.62
CA HIS A 197 21.95 -2.60 -5.12
C HIS A 197 20.46 -2.97 -5.16
N TYR A 198 20.12 -4.18 -4.73
CA TYR A 198 18.74 -4.64 -4.71
C TYR A 198 18.41 -5.27 -3.36
N ILE A 199 17.24 -4.93 -2.82
CA ILE A 199 16.76 -5.42 -1.54
C ILE A 199 15.38 -6.04 -1.67
N LYS A 200 15.18 -7.16 -0.98
CA LYS A 200 13.84 -7.74 -0.78
C LYS A 200 13.15 -7.06 0.40
N VAL A 201 12.03 -6.43 0.15
CA VAL A 201 11.16 -5.90 1.20
C VAL A 201 9.90 -6.75 1.30
N LYS A 202 9.59 -7.19 2.53
CA LYS A 202 8.40 -7.98 2.84
C LYS A 202 7.23 -7.07 3.24
N GLY A 203 6.01 -7.58 3.06
CA GLY A 203 4.82 -6.86 3.49
C GLY A 203 4.53 -5.61 2.68
N ILE A 204 4.92 -5.61 1.41
CA ILE A 204 4.56 -4.54 0.49
C ILE A 204 3.14 -4.77 -0.01
N THR A 205 2.42 -3.69 -0.19
CA THR A 205 1.07 -3.70 -0.74
C THR A 205 0.82 -2.42 -1.55
N TRP A 206 -0.09 -2.51 -2.50
CA TRP A 206 -0.65 -1.35 -3.13
C TRP A 206 -1.81 -0.83 -2.30
N PHE A 207 -1.89 0.48 -2.13
CA PHE A 207 -3.01 1.18 -1.52
C PHE A 207 -3.72 2.01 -2.58
N THR A 208 -5.05 2.00 -2.57
CA THR A 208 -5.85 2.66 -3.60
C THR A 208 -7.25 3.03 -3.11
N ASN A 209 -7.91 3.91 -3.83
CA ASN A 209 -9.34 4.14 -3.79
C ASN A 209 -10.00 3.96 -5.19
N LEU A 210 -9.24 3.38 -6.13
CA LEU A 210 -9.78 2.87 -7.39
C LEU A 210 -10.53 1.56 -7.13
N ASP A 211 -11.47 1.21 -7.97
CA ASP A 211 -12.23 -0.04 -7.80
C ASP A 211 -11.34 -1.27 -7.97
N VAL A 212 -11.56 -2.26 -7.10
CA VAL A 212 -10.80 -3.52 -7.07
C VAL A 212 -11.79 -4.67 -6.99
N GLU A 213 -11.84 -5.48 -8.03
CA GLU A 213 -12.81 -6.57 -8.18
C GLU A 213 -12.86 -7.55 -6.99
N PRO A 214 -11.75 -7.97 -6.35
CA PRO A 214 -11.78 -8.81 -5.15
C PRO A 214 -12.64 -8.27 -4.00
N ARG A 215 -12.87 -6.96 -3.92
CA ARG A 215 -13.73 -6.34 -2.89
C ARG A 215 -15.22 -6.60 -3.10
N HIS A 216 -15.63 -7.01 -4.30
CA HIS A 216 -17.00 -7.36 -4.61
C HIS A 216 -17.29 -8.84 -4.35
N GLN A 217 -16.24 -9.65 -4.15
CA GLN A 217 -16.38 -11.08 -3.87
C GLN A 217 -16.70 -11.31 -2.40
N ARG A 218 -17.72 -12.12 -2.13
CA ARG A 218 -18.03 -12.54 -0.76
C ARG A 218 -17.05 -13.60 -0.29
N ILE A 219 -16.58 -13.47 0.93
CA ILE A 219 -15.82 -14.53 1.59
C ILE A 219 -16.81 -15.66 1.90
N MET A 220 -16.55 -16.85 1.39
CA MET A 220 -17.34 -18.05 1.72
C MET A 220 -17.01 -18.47 3.15
N LEU A 221 -17.99 -18.34 4.06
CA LEU A 221 -17.87 -18.73 5.46
C LEU A 221 -18.48 -20.12 5.63
N THR A 222 -17.70 -21.05 6.15
CA THR A 222 -18.09 -22.45 6.33
C THR A 222 -18.07 -22.89 7.80
N GLU A 223 -17.44 -22.09 8.66
CA GLU A 223 -17.28 -22.43 10.07
C GLU A 223 -18.49 -21.97 10.89
N LYS A 224 -18.90 -22.81 11.84
CA LYS A 224 -19.93 -22.50 12.83
C LYS A 224 -19.30 -21.99 14.12
N TYR A 225 -19.96 -21.05 14.78
CA TYR A 225 -19.50 -20.53 16.06
C TYR A 225 -19.48 -21.64 17.13
N ASN A 226 -18.42 -21.64 17.94
CA ASN A 226 -18.22 -22.51 19.07
C ASN A 226 -17.34 -21.80 20.10
N GLU A 227 -17.81 -21.67 21.34
CA GLU A 227 -17.11 -20.93 22.39
C GLU A 227 -15.70 -21.46 22.71
N ILE A 228 -15.47 -22.78 22.56
CA ILE A 228 -14.16 -23.39 22.81
C ILE A 228 -13.16 -22.98 21.71
N LYS A 229 -13.61 -22.92 20.46
CA LYS A 229 -12.77 -22.59 19.31
C LYS A 229 -12.49 -21.10 19.21
N TYR A 230 -13.44 -20.26 19.63
CA TYR A 230 -13.37 -18.82 19.44
C TYR A 230 -13.38 -18.08 20.79
N PRO A 231 -12.25 -18.03 21.51
CA PRO A 231 -12.15 -17.35 22.79
C PRO A 231 -12.40 -15.84 22.63
N LYS A 232 -13.05 -15.23 23.61
CA LYS A 232 -13.19 -13.77 23.72
C LYS A 232 -11.90 -13.12 24.18
N TYR A 233 -11.70 -11.86 23.78
CA TYR A 233 -10.63 -11.04 24.34
C TYR A 233 -10.92 -10.70 25.81
N ASP A 234 -9.86 -10.58 26.59
CA ASP A 234 -9.95 -10.25 28.02
C ASP A 234 -10.47 -8.81 28.23
N ASN A 235 -10.22 -7.92 27.27
CA ASN A 235 -10.44 -6.48 27.41
C ASN A 235 -11.38 -5.87 26.35
N TYR A 236 -12.03 -6.70 25.54
CA TYR A 236 -12.99 -6.24 24.54
C TYR A 236 -14.01 -7.33 24.21
N ASP A 237 -15.29 -6.97 24.09
CA ASP A 237 -16.35 -7.95 23.80
C ASP A 237 -16.35 -8.33 22.31
N ALA A 238 -15.35 -9.09 21.93
CA ALA A 238 -15.22 -9.69 20.61
C ALA A 238 -14.54 -11.06 20.70
N ILE A 239 -14.87 -11.95 19.79
CA ILE A 239 -14.18 -13.26 19.65
C ILE A 239 -12.88 -13.10 18.84
N ASN A 240 -11.88 -13.92 19.14
CA ASN A 240 -10.65 -13.98 18.35
C ASN A 240 -10.73 -15.03 17.25
N VAL A 241 -10.43 -14.62 16.03
CA VAL A 241 -10.29 -15.50 14.86
C VAL A 241 -8.88 -15.39 14.30
N ASN A 242 -8.15 -16.51 14.22
CA ASN A 242 -6.76 -16.50 13.82
C ASN A 242 -6.55 -16.49 12.28
N LYS A 243 -7.52 -16.97 11.52
CA LYS A 243 -7.44 -17.02 10.05
C LYS A 243 -8.76 -16.56 9.42
N VAL A 244 -8.70 -15.79 8.37
CA VAL A 244 -9.88 -15.24 7.67
C VAL A 244 -10.89 -16.32 7.27
N LYS A 245 -10.41 -17.49 6.84
CA LYS A 245 -11.27 -18.64 6.49
C LYS A 245 -12.02 -19.27 7.67
N GLU A 246 -11.62 -18.94 8.88
CA GLU A 246 -12.22 -19.45 10.13
C GLU A 246 -13.28 -18.51 10.71
N ILE A 247 -13.62 -17.42 10.02
CA ILE A 247 -14.71 -16.52 10.45
C ILE A 247 -16.03 -17.30 10.47
N PRO A 248 -16.74 -17.35 11.63
CA PRO A 248 -17.98 -18.09 11.71
C PRO A 248 -19.12 -17.38 10.95
N TYR A 249 -19.99 -18.17 10.30
CA TYR A 249 -21.08 -17.64 9.48
C TYR A 249 -22.30 -17.20 10.30
N ASP A 250 -22.44 -17.72 11.52
CA ASP A 250 -23.61 -17.61 12.40
C ASP A 250 -23.39 -16.72 13.64
N TYR A 251 -22.27 -16.05 13.77
CA TYR A 251 -21.95 -15.19 14.92
C TYR A 251 -22.36 -13.74 14.69
N GLU A 252 -23.24 -13.22 15.56
CA GLU A 252 -23.79 -11.85 15.45
C GLU A 252 -22.94 -10.77 16.13
N GLY A 253 -21.98 -11.17 17.00
CA GLY A 253 -21.12 -10.25 17.76
C GLY A 253 -19.93 -9.73 16.97
N TYR A 254 -19.04 -9.04 17.67
CA TYR A 254 -17.79 -8.53 17.10
C TYR A 254 -16.72 -9.63 16.98
N ILE A 255 -15.94 -9.54 15.93
CA ILE A 255 -14.94 -10.55 15.56
C ILE A 255 -13.59 -9.86 15.34
N GLY A 256 -12.56 -10.26 16.08
CA GLY A 256 -11.21 -9.81 15.86
C GLY A 256 -10.48 -10.71 14.86
N VAL A 257 -10.07 -10.14 13.74
CA VAL A 257 -9.39 -10.84 12.63
C VAL A 257 -7.98 -10.31 12.40
N PRO A 258 -7.07 -11.09 11.80
CA PRO A 258 -5.75 -10.61 11.39
C PRO A 258 -5.85 -9.45 10.39
N ILE A 259 -4.84 -8.58 10.33
CA ILE A 259 -4.79 -7.45 9.37
C ILE A 259 -4.84 -7.92 7.91
N THR A 260 -4.46 -9.17 7.61
CA THR A 260 -4.59 -9.79 6.29
C THR A 260 -6.05 -10.00 5.85
N PHE A 261 -7.02 -9.80 6.74
CA PHE A 261 -8.44 -9.74 6.37
C PHE A 261 -8.71 -8.68 5.31
N LEU A 262 -7.99 -7.57 5.35
CA LEU A 262 -8.17 -6.48 4.38
C LEU A 262 -7.83 -6.88 2.94
N ASP A 263 -7.09 -7.97 2.72
CA ASP A 263 -6.81 -8.49 1.38
C ASP A 263 -8.08 -9.05 0.70
N LYS A 264 -9.12 -9.34 1.49
CA LYS A 264 -10.39 -9.95 1.05
C LYS A 264 -11.62 -9.20 1.59
N TYR A 265 -11.41 -8.01 2.13
CA TYR A 265 -12.50 -7.25 2.74
C TYR A 265 -13.55 -6.86 1.72
N ASN A 266 -14.78 -7.32 1.95
CA ASN A 266 -15.97 -6.91 1.21
C ASN A 266 -16.86 -6.05 2.13
N PRO A 267 -17.07 -4.75 1.80
CA PRO A 267 -17.84 -3.83 2.65
C PRO A 267 -19.34 -4.10 2.66
N ILE A 268 -19.87 -4.92 1.75
CA ILE A 268 -21.27 -5.38 1.78
C ILE A 268 -21.43 -6.48 2.82
N GLN A 269 -20.43 -7.36 2.95
CA GLN A 269 -20.48 -8.50 3.86
C GLN A 269 -20.07 -8.14 5.29
N PHE A 270 -19.10 -7.25 5.47
CA PHE A 270 -18.55 -6.89 6.77
C PHE A 270 -18.56 -5.39 7.01
N GLU A 271 -18.61 -5.02 8.27
CA GLU A 271 -18.35 -3.67 8.76
C GLU A 271 -17.04 -3.68 9.57
N ILE A 272 -16.20 -2.68 9.39
CA ILE A 272 -15.00 -2.47 10.21
C ILE A 272 -15.36 -1.56 11.37
N ILE A 273 -15.25 -2.08 12.59
CA ILE A 273 -15.58 -1.36 13.83
C ILE A 273 -14.39 -0.55 14.32
N GLY A 274 -13.18 -1.14 14.29
CA GLY A 274 -11.96 -0.50 14.74
C GLY A 274 -10.78 -1.44 14.65
N LYS A 275 -9.64 -1.04 15.22
CA LYS A 275 -8.46 -1.90 15.32
C LYS A 275 -7.94 -1.98 16.75
N MET A 276 -7.29 -3.08 17.07
CA MET A 276 -6.61 -3.30 18.34
C MET A 276 -5.09 -3.33 18.10
N SER A 277 -4.41 -2.19 18.30
CA SER A 277 -2.98 -2.04 17.99
C SER A 277 -2.23 -1.04 18.87
N THR A 278 -2.88 -0.40 19.85
CA THR A 278 -2.29 0.68 20.65
C THR A 278 -2.61 0.60 22.13
N THR A 279 -1.84 1.29 22.96
CA THR A 279 -2.11 1.51 24.39
C THR A 279 -3.05 2.67 24.66
N LYS A 280 -3.33 3.52 23.65
CA LYS A 280 -4.17 4.72 23.79
C LYS A 280 -5.45 4.51 23.00
N PRO A 281 -6.49 3.91 23.60
CA PRO A 281 -7.77 3.68 22.92
C PRO A 281 -8.52 4.98 22.64
N ASP A 282 -9.26 4.98 21.53
CA ASP A 282 -10.24 5.99 21.14
C ASP A 282 -11.34 5.33 20.28
N ASP A 283 -12.13 6.09 19.52
CA ASP A 283 -13.24 5.55 18.70
C ASP A 283 -12.79 4.63 17.53
N ILE A 284 -11.50 4.63 17.21
CA ILE A 284 -10.92 3.82 16.13
C ILE A 284 -9.96 2.77 16.69
N GLU A 285 -9.22 3.17 17.71
CA GLU A 285 -8.18 2.38 18.38
C GLU A 285 -8.73 1.75 19.66
N LEU A 286 -8.98 0.44 19.64
CA LEU A 286 -9.68 -0.29 20.71
C LEU A 286 -8.73 -0.92 21.75
N GLY A 287 -7.52 -0.40 21.87
CA GLY A 287 -6.48 -0.94 22.75
C GLY A 287 -5.65 -2.05 22.09
N TYR A 288 -4.81 -2.75 22.87
CA TYR A 288 -4.16 -3.98 22.40
C TYR A 288 -5.04 -5.20 22.65
N PRO A 289 -4.98 -6.23 21.78
CA PRO A 289 -5.71 -7.47 22.02
C PRO A 289 -5.00 -8.34 23.05
N PHE A 290 -5.74 -8.75 24.09
CA PHE A 290 -5.27 -9.68 25.12
C PHE A 290 -6.13 -10.95 25.11
N LEU A 291 -5.45 -12.11 25.21
CA LEU A 291 -6.07 -13.42 25.39
C LEU A 291 -5.35 -14.16 26.52
N ASN A 292 -6.07 -14.56 27.55
CA ASN A 292 -5.52 -15.22 28.75
C ASN A 292 -4.34 -14.42 29.34
N ASN A 293 -4.52 -13.13 29.51
CA ASN A 293 -3.53 -12.16 30.00
C ASN A 293 -2.26 -12.04 29.15
N LYS A 294 -2.27 -12.52 27.89
CA LYS A 294 -1.17 -12.38 26.96
C LYS A 294 -1.55 -11.48 25.80
N ARG A 295 -0.71 -10.47 25.55
CA ARG A 295 -0.85 -9.63 24.36
C ARG A 295 -0.56 -10.47 23.11
N ILE A 296 -1.45 -10.34 22.11
CA ILE A 296 -1.27 -10.94 20.80
C ILE A 296 -1.04 -9.88 19.71
N TYR A 297 -0.84 -10.30 18.46
CA TYR A 297 -0.68 -9.39 17.32
C TYR A 297 -1.92 -8.54 17.09
N ALA A 298 -1.71 -7.37 16.46
CA ALA A 298 -2.78 -6.45 16.08
C ALA A 298 -3.96 -7.16 15.38
N ARG A 299 -5.16 -6.70 15.67
CA ARG A 299 -6.42 -7.20 15.10
C ARG A 299 -7.25 -6.08 14.54
N ILE A 300 -8.04 -6.40 13.52
CA ILE A 300 -9.14 -5.57 13.06
C ILE A 300 -10.41 -6.15 13.66
N ILE A 301 -11.24 -5.30 14.27
CA ILE A 301 -12.54 -5.69 14.79
C ILE A 301 -13.57 -5.44 13.71
N ILE A 302 -14.29 -6.49 13.37
CA ILE A 302 -15.31 -6.49 12.33
C ILE A 302 -16.65 -6.99 12.87
N LYS A 303 -17.71 -6.71 12.11
CA LYS A 303 -19.04 -7.31 12.29
C LYS A 303 -19.47 -7.94 10.97
N ASN A 304 -19.95 -9.19 11.02
CA ASN A 304 -20.60 -9.83 9.87
C ASN A 304 -22.02 -9.24 9.70
N LYS A 305 -22.29 -8.65 8.55
CA LYS A 305 -23.63 -8.10 8.22
C LYS A 305 -24.57 -9.11 7.59
N LEU A 306 -24.04 -10.26 7.18
CA LEU A 306 -24.76 -11.32 6.47
C LEU A 306 -24.73 -12.62 7.27
N VAL A 307 -25.07 -12.52 8.56
CA VAL A 307 -25.15 -13.68 9.46
C VAL A 307 -26.24 -14.64 8.96
N ARG A 308 -25.91 -15.92 8.86
CA ARG A 308 -26.86 -16.99 8.53
C ARG A 308 -27.32 -17.65 9.81
N LYS A 309 -28.63 -17.83 9.92
CA LYS A 309 -29.23 -18.66 10.99
C LYS A 309 -29.53 -20.03 10.36
N ASP A 310 -29.05 -21.09 11.01
CA ASP A 310 -29.51 -22.43 10.66
C ASP A 310 -31.00 -22.51 11.04
N ASN A 311 -31.85 -22.76 10.06
CA ASN A 311 -33.26 -23.04 10.29
C ASN A 311 -33.43 -24.42 10.88
#